data_e894ca526e22e039316aa82090abb2c1
#
_entry.id   e894ca526e22e039316aa82090abb2c1
#
_cell.length_a   1.000
_cell.length_b   1.000
_cell.length_c   1.000
_cell.angle_alpha   90.00
_cell.angle_beta   90.00
_cell.angle_gamma   90.00
#
_symmetry.space_group_name_H-M   'P 1'
#
loop_
_entity.id
_entity.type
_entity.pdbx_description
1 polymer ?
#
loop_
_entity_poly.entity_id
_entity_poly.type
_entity_poly.pdbx_seq_one_letter_code
_entity_poly.pdbx_strand_id
1 'polypeptide(L)'
;MRSFLGGMRFSVLLLVIGLVSLTALTIFWIRVDGANKEDTAISDFQPGQDDFDHTFSRYQMLVNTVVVPVSPLGAGVHYKRAKELRKDREEIRANLERVSRAQFDSWSNNQQLAFLINAYNFMTIELVIKHYPVRSIKDIGTFFVGPWKQKFFTLFGDVRDLDFIEHGLIREMFLEPRIHFALVCASRGCPSLQKEVYVAEKLDEQLDFATRQFLQDKAHNRIDHEGKKLFLSKIFSWYEDDFLLFSDSLQEFALRYMGDNSLKSPGAAALNYRVVYSDYDWALNDVQQ
;
A
#
# COMPACT_ATOMS: atom_id res chain seq x y z
N MET A 1 -7.67 -68.53 -22.26
CA MET A 1 -7.40 -68.29 -23.70
C MET A 1 -6.71 -66.93 -23.77
N ARG A 2 -5.43 -66.99 -23.96
CA ARG A 2 -4.63 -66.54 -25.12
C ARG A 2 -4.85 -65.06 -25.40
N SER A 3 -3.91 -64.18 -25.50
CA SER A 3 -2.42 -64.19 -25.66
C SER A 3 -2.03 -62.72 -25.91
N PHE A 4 -0.98 -62.24 -25.27
CA PHE A 4 0.31 -61.92 -25.89
C PHE A 4 0.33 -60.70 -26.84
N LEU A 5 1.14 -59.82 -26.60
CA LEU A 5 2.48 -59.31 -26.93
C LEU A 5 2.39 -57.79 -26.98
N GLY A 6 3.24 -56.95 -26.53
CA GLY A 6 4.68 -57.00 -26.49
C GLY A 6 5.24 -55.67 -26.99
N GLY A 7 5.97 -55.02 -26.21
CA GLY A 7 7.33 -54.51 -26.45
C GLY A 7 7.41 -53.24 -27.32
N MET A 8 8.03 -52.21 -26.97
CA MET A 8 9.51 -52.08 -27.11
C MET A 8 9.92 -50.61 -26.74
N ARG A 9 10.88 -50.54 -25.91
CA ARG A 9 11.64 -49.32 -25.57
C ARG A 9 12.51 -48.91 -26.76
N PHE A 10 12.61 -47.62 -27.06
CA PHE A 10 13.78 -47.06 -27.73
C PHE A 10 14.25 -45.79 -27.00
N SER A 11 15.34 -45.98 -26.27
CA SER A 11 16.25 -44.91 -25.88
C SER A 11 17.09 -44.54 -27.08
N VAL A 12 17.16 -43.26 -27.43
CA VAL A 12 18.24 -42.77 -28.31
C VAL A 12 18.97 -41.65 -27.55
N LEU A 13 20.13 -42.07 -27.05
CA LEU A 13 21.20 -41.23 -26.54
C LEU A 13 22.01 -40.74 -27.76
N LEU A 14 22.07 -39.47 -28.03
CA LEU A 14 23.02 -38.88 -28.97
C LEU A 14 23.94 -37.90 -28.25
N LEU A 15 25.13 -38.39 -27.94
CA LEU A 15 26.34 -37.64 -27.61
C LEU A 15 26.83 -36.97 -28.92
N VAL A 16 27.04 -35.66 -28.89
CA VAL A 16 27.92 -34.98 -29.84
C VAL A 16 28.95 -34.21 -29.05
N ILE A 17 30.17 -34.76 -29.12
CA ILE A 17 31.43 -34.15 -28.70
C ILE A 17 31.95 -33.33 -29.86
N GLY A 18 32.52 -32.18 -29.59
CA GLY A 18 33.55 -31.65 -30.46
C GLY A 18 33.43 -30.20 -30.85
N LEU A 19 34.25 -29.46 -30.39
CA LEU A 19 35.46 -28.78 -30.86
C LEU A 19 35.48 -27.30 -30.48
N VAL A 20 36.42 -27.04 -29.60
CA VAL A 20 36.96 -25.71 -29.28
C VAL A 20 37.72 -25.21 -30.50
N SER A 21 37.41 -24.02 -31.02
CA SER A 21 38.34 -23.26 -31.82
C SER A 21 38.45 -21.83 -31.29
N LEU A 22 39.61 -21.55 -30.72
CA LEU A 22 40.12 -20.20 -30.50
C LEU A 22 40.25 -19.49 -31.86
N THR A 23 39.62 -18.32 -31.99
CA THR A 23 40.10 -17.36 -33.00
C THR A 23 40.08 -15.95 -32.39
N ALA A 24 41.21 -15.36 -32.53
CA ALA A 24 41.76 -14.13 -32.09
C ALA A 24 40.86 -12.88 -32.11
N LEU A 25 41.01 -12.06 -31.07
CA LEU A 25 40.70 -10.64 -31.05
C LEU A 25 41.37 -9.91 -32.21
N THR A 26 40.58 -9.24 -33.03
CA THR A 26 41.05 -8.10 -33.82
C THR A 26 40.22 -6.86 -33.41
N ILE A 27 40.90 -5.97 -32.68
CA ILE A 27 40.42 -4.62 -32.34
C ILE A 27 40.43 -3.81 -33.63
N PHE A 28 39.26 -3.41 -34.12
CA PHE A 28 39.15 -2.47 -35.23
C PHE A 28 38.83 -1.08 -34.69
N TRP A 29 39.86 -0.22 -34.63
CA TRP A 29 39.68 1.19 -34.37
C TRP A 29 39.13 1.87 -35.63
N ILE A 30 37.88 2.30 -35.60
CA ILE A 30 37.39 3.29 -36.59
C ILE A 30 37.46 4.66 -35.92
N ARG A 31 38.38 5.48 -36.43
CA ARG A 31 38.50 6.89 -36.18
C ARG A 31 37.51 7.58 -37.11
N VAL A 32 36.47 8.23 -36.56
CA VAL A 32 35.62 9.16 -37.29
C VAL A 32 35.89 10.55 -36.76
N ASP A 33 36.58 11.34 -37.58
CA ASP A 33 36.74 12.77 -37.36
C ASP A 33 35.47 13.51 -37.75
N GLY A 34 35.06 14.42 -36.88
CA GLY A 34 34.42 15.66 -37.22
C GLY A 34 32.97 15.70 -37.65
N ALA A 35 32.06 15.97 -36.74
CA ALA A 35 30.93 16.89 -37.00
C ALA A 35 30.45 17.45 -35.69
N ASN A 36 30.54 18.78 -35.58
CA ASN A 36 29.89 19.59 -34.57
C ASN A 36 28.42 19.22 -34.47
N LYS A 37 27.98 18.79 -33.27
CA LYS A 37 26.59 18.85 -32.84
C LYS A 37 26.57 19.45 -31.44
N GLU A 38 25.73 20.46 -31.35
CA GLU A 38 25.39 21.25 -30.21
C GLU A 38 25.26 20.37 -28.94
N ASP A 39 25.99 20.80 -27.92
CA ASP A 39 25.87 20.34 -26.54
C ASP A 39 24.44 20.58 -26.07
N THR A 40 23.57 19.57 -26.20
CA THR A 40 22.47 19.44 -25.28
C THR A 40 23.07 18.99 -23.97
N ALA A 41 23.20 19.93 -23.05
CA ALA A 41 23.58 19.68 -21.67
C ALA A 41 22.73 18.56 -21.11
N ILE A 42 23.31 17.36 -21.03
CA ILE A 42 22.89 16.37 -20.05
C ILE A 42 23.25 17.01 -18.73
N SER A 43 22.24 17.58 -18.06
CA SER A 43 22.41 18.12 -16.73
C SER A 43 23.10 17.09 -15.87
N ASP A 44 24.23 17.43 -15.29
CA ASP A 44 24.99 16.65 -14.34
C ASP A 44 24.04 16.14 -13.25
N PHE A 45 23.60 14.90 -13.37
CA PHE A 45 22.95 14.21 -12.27
C PHE A 45 24.03 13.97 -11.22
N GLN A 46 24.10 14.85 -10.24
CA GLN A 46 24.88 14.63 -9.03
C GLN A 46 24.11 13.67 -8.15
N PRO A 47 24.56 12.41 -7.96
CA PRO A 47 23.97 11.54 -6.96
C PRO A 47 24.40 12.06 -5.60
N GLY A 48 23.51 12.81 -4.89
CA GLY A 48 23.93 13.28 -3.57
C GLY A 48 23.04 14.24 -2.81
N GLN A 49 21.90 14.68 -3.30
CA GLN A 49 21.00 15.43 -2.43
C GLN A 49 19.56 15.00 -2.71
N ASP A 50 19.03 14.18 -1.78
CA ASP A 50 17.59 13.91 -1.72
C ASP A 50 16.89 15.22 -1.33
N ASP A 51 16.19 15.83 -2.29
CA ASP A 51 15.46 17.08 -2.12
C ASP A 51 13.99 16.85 -1.73
N PHE A 52 13.61 15.59 -1.49
CA PHE A 52 12.26 15.23 -1.08
C PHE A 52 12.05 15.56 0.41
N ASP A 53 10.93 16.22 0.72
CA ASP A 53 10.52 16.47 2.10
C ASP A 53 9.93 15.23 2.75
N HIS A 54 10.76 14.39 3.37
CA HIS A 54 10.34 13.19 4.10
C HIS A 54 9.52 13.46 5.37
N THR A 55 9.37 14.74 5.78
CA THR A 55 8.46 15.13 6.85
C THR A 55 7.03 15.35 6.36
N PHE A 56 6.83 15.37 5.03
CA PHE A 56 5.54 15.64 4.38
C PHE A 56 4.84 16.88 4.93
N SER A 57 5.59 17.94 5.21
CA SER A 57 5.12 19.11 5.96
C SER A 57 3.85 19.74 5.38
N ARG A 58 3.74 19.84 4.05
CA ARG A 58 2.51 20.35 3.39
C ARG A 58 1.33 19.41 3.52
N TYR A 59 1.55 18.10 3.40
CA TYR A 59 0.50 17.10 3.59
C TYR A 59 0.07 17.07 5.07
N GLN A 60 1.00 17.23 6.00
CA GLN A 60 0.70 17.39 7.43
C GLN A 60 -0.24 18.58 7.71
N MET A 61 -0.01 19.73 7.06
CA MET A 61 -0.91 20.89 7.19
C MET A 61 -2.32 20.60 6.64
N LEU A 62 -2.41 19.89 5.53
CA LEU A 62 -3.69 19.49 4.95
C LEU A 62 -4.46 18.57 5.91
N VAL A 63 -3.85 17.48 6.40
CA VAL A 63 -4.53 16.53 7.30
C VAL A 63 -4.94 17.20 8.61
N ASN A 64 -4.13 18.11 9.16
CA ASN A 64 -4.51 18.89 10.35
C ASN A 64 -5.78 19.71 10.14
N THR A 65 -6.02 20.17 8.90
CA THR A 65 -7.16 21.02 8.53
C THR A 65 -8.42 20.20 8.23
N VAL A 66 -8.27 19.00 7.65
CA VAL A 66 -9.40 18.25 7.09
C VAL A 66 -9.77 16.99 7.86
N VAL A 67 -8.88 16.45 8.71
CA VAL A 67 -9.16 15.27 9.53
C VAL A 67 -9.82 15.69 10.83
N VAL A 68 -11.05 15.24 11.05
CA VAL A 68 -11.90 15.62 12.17
C VAL A 68 -12.22 14.38 13.01
N PRO A 69 -11.93 14.39 14.32
CA PRO A 69 -12.37 13.33 15.23
C PRO A 69 -13.89 13.19 15.22
N VAL A 70 -14.40 11.97 15.08
CA VAL A 70 -15.84 11.67 15.12
C VAL A 70 -16.19 10.76 16.31
N SER A 71 -15.19 10.09 16.87
CA SER A 71 -15.29 9.29 18.09
C SER A 71 -13.92 9.26 18.78
N PRO A 72 -13.77 8.69 19.99
CA PRO A 72 -12.47 8.57 20.64
C PRO A 72 -11.41 7.82 19.82
N LEU A 73 -11.85 6.88 18.97
CA LEU A 73 -10.98 6.03 18.14
C LEU A 73 -11.21 6.22 16.64
N GLY A 74 -12.11 7.13 16.23
CA GLY A 74 -12.48 7.33 14.84
C GLY A 74 -12.32 8.77 14.38
N ALA A 75 -11.94 8.95 13.11
CA ALA A 75 -11.90 10.24 12.44
C ALA A 75 -12.57 10.16 11.06
N GLY A 76 -13.19 11.26 10.66
CA GLY A 76 -13.69 11.47 9.32
C GLY A 76 -12.89 12.54 8.58
N VAL A 77 -13.21 12.76 7.32
CA VAL A 77 -12.55 13.75 6.46
C VAL A 77 -13.56 14.81 6.03
N HIS A 78 -13.21 16.07 6.19
CA HIS A 78 -14.01 17.19 5.72
C HIS A 78 -13.72 17.46 4.24
N TYR A 79 -14.32 16.65 3.33
CA TYR A 79 -14.02 16.72 1.90
C TYR A 79 -14.37 18.05 1.25
N LYS A 80 -15.46 18.71 1.69
CA LYS A 80 -15.80 20.03 1.19
C LYS A 80 -14.69 21.03 1.49
N ARG A 81 -14.14 21.02 2.71
CA ARG A 81 -13.00 21.87 3.08
C ARG A 81 -11.74 21.50 2.32
N ALA A 82 -11.45 20.19 2.18
CA ALA A 82 -10.33 19.74 1.37
C ALA A 82 -10.43 20.22 -0.09
N LYS A 83 -11.63 20.24 -0.66
CA LYS A 83 -11.87 20.74 -2.03
C LYS A 83 -11.52 22.22 -2.20
N GLU A 84 -11.76 23.04 -1.17
CA GLU A 84 -11.41 24.47 -1.17
C GLU A 84 -9.91 24.74 -1.14
N LEU A 85 -9.12 23.83 -0.56
CA LEU A 85 -7.66 23.92 -0.45
C LEU A 85 -6.93 23.44 -1.72
N ARG A 86 -7.42 23.89 -2.88
CA ARG A 86 -6.96 23.43 -4.19
C ARG A 86 -5.46 23.65 -4.39
N LYS A 87 -4.96 24.86 -4.08
CA LYS A 87 -3.56 25.21 -4.28
C LYS A 87 -2.63 24.31 -3.46
N ASP A 88 -2.94 24.11 -2.18
CA ASP A 88 -2.13 23.26 -1.30
C ASP A 88 -2.11 21.80 -1.81
N ARG A 89 -3.25 21.29 -2.25
CA ARG A 89 -3.35 19.93 -2.79
C ARG A 89 -2.58 19.77 -4.12
N GLU A 90 -2.63 20.76 -5.01
CA GLU A 90 -1.85 20.77 -6.26
C GLU A 90 -0.33 20.74 -5.96
N GLU A 91 0.12 21.47 -4.94
CA GLU A 91 1.53 21.47 -4.53
C GLU A 91 1.95 20.14 -3.88
N ILE A 92 1.09 19.54 -3.02
CA ILE A 92 1.34 18.21 -2.45
C ILE A 92 1.42 17.18 -3.58
N ARG A 93 0.45 17.20 -4.50
CA ARG A 93 0.40 16.31 -5.65
C ARG A 93 1.67 16.41 -6.50
N ALA A 94 2.07 17.62 -6.86
CA ALA A 94 3.28 17.85 -7.65
C ALA A 94 4.54 17.32 -6.96
N ASN A 95 4.64 17.46 -5.63
CA ASN A 95 5.75 16.93 -4.86
C ASN A 95 5.80 15.38 -4.88
N LEU A 96 4.66 14.71 -4.81
CA LEU A 96 4.60 13.25 -4.89
C LEU A 96 4.89 12.76 -6.32
N GLU A 97 4.30 13.41 -7.33
CA GLU A 97 4.41 13.00 -8.73
C GLU A 97 5.80 13.23 -9.34
N ARG A 98 6.60 14.16 -8.79
CA ARG A 98 7.97 14.43 -9.29
C ARG A 98 9.00 13.37 -8.89
N VAL A 99 8.70 12.53 -7.89
CA VAL A 99 9.62 11.50 -7.41
C VAL A 99 9.88 10.50 -8.53
N SER A 100 11.14 10.36 -8.94
CA SER A 100 11.55 9.35 -9.90
C SER A 100 11.70 7.98 -9.25
N ARG A 101 11.66 6.92 -10.06
CA ARG A 101 11.91 5.56 -9.57
C ARG A 101 13.31 5.44 -8.97
N ALA A 102 14.33 6.02 -9.60
CA ALA A 102 15.71 5.99 -9.11
C ALA A 102 15.87 6.71 -7.76
N GLN A 103 15.20 7.86 -7.56
CA GLN A 103 15.19 8.56 -6.29
C GLN A 103 14.51 7.70 -5.22
N PHE A 104 13.33 7.17 -5.47
CA PHE A 104 12.61 6.26 -4.56
C PHE A 104 13.46 5.04 -4.17
N ASP A 105 14.11 4.40 -5.14
CA ASP A 105 14.95 3.21 -4.89
C ASP A 105 16.21 3.52 -4.06
N SER A 106 16.63 4.79 -3.98
CA SER A 106 17.76 5.21 -3.13
C SER A 106 17.39 5.39 -1.65
N TRP A 107 16.11 5.43 -1.32
CA TRP A 107 15.61 5.64 0.03
C TRP A 107 15.67 4.37 0.89
N SER A 108 15.69 4.54 2.21
CA SER A 108 15.52 3.44 3.14
C SER A 108 14.13 2.81 3.03
N ASN A 109 13.97 1.54 3.42
CA ASN A 109 12.69 0.85 3.41
C ASN A 109 11.60 1.63 4.15
N ASN A 110 11.93 2.26 5.28
CA ASN A 110 10.96 3.05 6.04
C ASN A 110 10.55 4.33 5.31
N GLN A 111 11.48 5.01 4.62
CA GLN A 111 11.17 6.18 3.80
C GLN A 111 10.28 5.78 2.62
N GLN A 112 10.60 4.68 1.95
CA GLN A 112 9.81 4.14 0.85
C GLN A 112 8.39 3.79 1.30
N LEU A 113 8.23 3.07 2.42
CA LEU A 113 6.92 2.66 2.91
C LEU A 113 6.10 3.86 3.40
N ALA A 114 6.70 4.80 4.13
CA ALA A 114 6.05 6.03 4.56
C ALA A 114 5.58 6.87 3.36
N PHE A 115 6.41 6.99 2.32
CA PHE A 115 6.04 7.66 1.08
C PHE A 115 4.82 7.01 0.41
N LEU A 116 4.83 5.69 0.25
CA LEU A 116 3.74 4.98 -0.42
C LEU A 116 2.42 5.05 0.36
N ILE A 117 2.46 4.96 1.69
CA ILE A 117 1.27 5.11 2.54
C ILE A 117 0.70 6.53 2.40
N ASN A 118 1.54 7.56 2.52
CA ASN A 118 1.09 8.95 2.39
C ASN A 118 0.59 9.26 0.97
N ALA A 119 1.25 8.75 -0.06
CA ALA A 119 0.81 8.90 -1.45
C ALA A 119 -0.56 8.24 -1.68
N TYR A 120 -0.76 7.01 -1.22
CA TYR A 120 -2.05 6.31 -1.32
C TYR A 120 -3.17 7.11 -0.62
N ASN A 121 -2.94 7.52 0.63
CA ASN A 121 -3.93 8.22 1.41
C ASN A 121 -4.27 9.59 0.81
N PHE A 122 -3.27 10.35 0.36
CA PHE A 122 -3.49 11.62 -0.32
C PHE A 122 -4.24 11.45 -1.64
N MET A 123 -3.83 10.48 -2.47
CA MET A 123 -4.50 10.22 -3.76
C MET A 123 -5.93 9.68 -3.55
N THR A 124 -6.20 8.98 -2.46
CA THR A 124 -7.58 8.61 -2.10
C THR A 124 -8.44 9.85 -1.83
N ILE A 125 -7.92 10.84 -1.08
CA ILE A 125 -8.61 12.13 -0.90
C ILE A 125 -8.85 12.82 -2.27
N GLU A 126 -7.85 12.87 -3.13
CA GLU A 126 -7.95 13.45 -4.47
C GLU A 126 -9.02 12.75 -5.33
N LEU A 127 -9.07 11.43 -5.28
CA LEU A 127 -10.08 10.65 -6.00
C LEU A 127 -11.50 11.02 -5.55
N VAL A 128 -11.72 11.09 -4.23
CA VAL A 128 -13.02 11.48 -3.68
C VAL A 128 -13.36 12.92 -4.08
N ILE A 129 -12.44 13.88 -3.94
CA ILE A 129 -12.68 15.30 -4.28
C ILE A 129 -13.02 15.48 -5.77
N LYS A 130 -12.37 14.73 -6.64
CA LYS A 130 -12.65 14.75 -8.09
C LYS A 130 -14.11 14.42 -8.41
N HIS A 131 -14.73 13.57 -7.60
CA HIS A 131 -16.10 13.10 -7.79
C HIS A 131 -17.11 13.67 -6.77
N TYR A 132 -16.64 14.50 -5.83
CA TYR A 132 -17.45 15.04 -4.74
C TYR A 132 -18.54 16.00 -5.20
N PRO A 133 -19.80 15.86 -4.73
CA PRO A 133 -20.22 14.97 -3.65
C PRO A 133 -20.57 13.54 -4.13
N VAL A 134 -20.14 12.54 -3.33
CA VAL A 134 -20.50 11.13 -3.50
C VAL A 134 -20.90 10.54 -2.15
N ARG A 135 -21.73 9.49 -2.14
CA ARG A 135 -22.17 8.84 -0.89
C ARG A 135 -21.23 7.73 -0.45
N SER A 136 -20.49 7.18 -1.38
CA SER A 136 -19.55 6.08 -1.18
C SER A 136 -18.41 6.18 -2.18
N ILE A 137 -17.22 5.74 -1.82
CA ILE A 137 -16.12 5.58 -2.79
C ILE A 137 -16.52 4.59 -3.90
N LYS A 138 -17.40 3.63 -3.60
CA LYS A 138 -17.89 2.65 -4.58
C LYS A 138 -18.79 3.26 -5.66
N ASP A 139 -19.28 4.49 -5.46
CA ASP A 139 -20.01 5.22 -6.49
C ASP A 139 -19.08 5.81 -7.56
N ILE A 140 -17.75 5.74 -7.34
CA ILE A 140 -16.71 6.23 -8.26
C ILE A 140 -16.31 5.10 -9.21
N GLY A 141 -16.20 5.44 -10.48
CA GLY A 141 -15.79 4.50 -11.51
C GLY A 141 -16.90 4.16 -12.49
N THR A 142 -16.74 3.05 -13.18
CA THR A 142 -17.68 2.53 -14.17
C THR A 142 -18.08 1.11 -13.80
N PHE A 143 -19.02 0.54 -14.54
CA PHE A 143 -19.42 -0.87 -14.35
C PHE A 143 -18.23 -1.85 -14.46
N PHE A 144 -17.21 -1.49 -15.26
CA PHE A 144 -16.05 -2.37 -15.52
C PHE A 144 -14.80 -2.00 -14.72
N VAL A 145 -14.70 -0.75 -14.26
CA VAL A 145 -13.47 -0.24 -13.60
C VAL A 145 -13.88 0.42 -12.28
N GLY A 146 -13.57 -0.26 -11.20
CA GLY A 146 -13.84 0.22 -9.84
C GLY A 146 -12.95 1.43 -9.45
N PRO A 147 -13.24 2.05 -8.28
CA PRO A 147 -12.56 3.28 -7.86
C PRO A 147 -11.05 3.13 -7.76
N TRP A 148 -10.56 2.04 -7.20
CA TRP A 148 -9.12 1.80 -6.99
C TRP A 148 -8.33 1.63 -8.27
N LYS A 149 -8.97 1.22 -9.39
CA LYS A 149 -8.36 1.02 -10.70
C LYS A 149 -8.54 2.21 -11.65
N GLN A 150 -9.01 3.35 -11.12
CA GLN A 150 -9.04 4.61 -11.87
C GLN A 150 -7.64 5.18 -11.99
N LYS A 151 -7.11 5.29 -13.20
CA LYS A 151 -5.83 5.93 -13.47
C LYS A 151 -6.01 7.45 -13.48
N PHE A 152 -5.37 8.19 -12.56
CA PHE A 152 -5.61 9.64 -12.44
C PHE A 152 -4.44 10.45 -11.86
N PHE A 153 -3.35 9.82 -11.50
CA PHE A 153 -2.14 10.48 -11.01
C PHE A 153 -0.90 9.85 -11.64
N THR A 154 0.24 10.55 -11.55
CA THR A 154 1.53 10.05 -12.03
C THR A 154 2.35 9.51 -10.86
N LEU A 155 2.97 8.36 -11.01
CA LEU A 155 3.94 7.83 -10.07
C LEU A 155 5.08 7.18 -10.85
N PHE A 156 6.30 7.60 -10.55
CA PHE A 156 7.52 7.14 -11.25
C PHE A 156 7.47 7.34 -12.77
N GLY A 157 6.85 8.46 -13.22
CA GLY A 157 6.74 8.82 -14.64
C GLY A 157 5.55 8.21 -15.39
N ASP A 158 4.80 7.28 -14.80
CA ASP A 158 3.66 6.61 -15.43
C ASP A 158 2.34 6.99 -14.77
N VAL A 159 1.25 6.99 -15.57
CA VAL A 159 -0.10 7.20 -15.04
C VAL A 159 -0.57 5.95 -14.32
N ARG A 160 -0.87 6.06 -13.03
CA ARG A 160 -1.17 4.98 -12.11
C ARG A 160 -2.52 5.16 -11.42
N ASP A 161 -2.91 4.12 -10.69
CA ASP A 161 -4.09 4.00 -9.87
C ASP A 161 -3.72 3.59 -8.43
N LEU A 162 -4.68 3.59 -7.52
CA LEU A 162 -4.47 3.24 -6.11
C LEU A 162 -4.11 1.75 -5.95
N ASP A 163 -4.71 0.88 -6.76
CA ASP A 163 -4.45 -0.57 -6.76
C ASP A 163 -2.96 -0.86 -7.03
N PHE A 164 -2.33 -0.07 -7.90
CA PHE A 164 -0.90 -0.17 -8.18
C PHE A 164 -0.03 0.15 -6.94
N ILE A 165 -0.39 1.20 -6.17
CA ILE A 165 0.37 1.51 -4.95
C ILE A 165 0.20 0.40 -3.91
N GLU A 166 -1.03 -0.04 -3.64
CA GLU A 166 -1.31 -1.03 -2.62
C GLU A 166 -0.81 -2.43 -2.99
N HIS A 167 -1.27 -2.95 -4.12
CA HIS A 167 -1.01 -4.34 -4.53
C HIS A 167 0.27 -4.48 -5.37
N GLY A 168 0.61 -3.49 -6.19
CA GLY A 168 1.78 -3.56 -7.06
C GLY A 168 3.08 -3.10 -6.39
N LEU A 169 3.01 -2.33 -5.31
CA LEU A 169 4.20 -1.84 -4.61
C LEU A 169 4.22 -2.25 -3.14
N ILE A 170 3.27 -1.79 -2.31
CA ILE A 170 3.36 -1.98 -0.86
C ILE A 170 3.38 -3.46 -0.51
N ARG A 171 2.38 -4.23 -0.96
CA ARG A 171 2.26 -5.66 -0.62
C ARG A 171 3.35 -6.54 -1.26
N GLU A 172 3.91 -6.12 -2.39
CA GLU A 172 5.01 -6.85 -3.05
C GLU A 172 6.38 -6.56 -2.41
N MET A 173 6.59 -5.32 -1.93
CA MET A 173 7.90 -4.88 -1.43
C MET A 173 8.05 -5.05 0.08
N PHE A 174 6.95 -4.99 0.82
CA PHE A 174 6.99 -4.95 2.29
C PHE A 174 6.12 -6.06 2.90
N LEU A 175 6.75 -6.88 3.73
CA LEU A 175 6.05 -7.87 4.55
C LEU A 175 5.57 -7.19 5.84
N GLU A 176 4.50 -6.38 5.76
CA GLU A 176 4.01 -5.55 6.86
C GLU A 176 2.47 -5.51 6.91
N PRO A 177 1.82 -6.42 7.64
CA PRO A 177 0.36 -6.52 7.63
C PRO A 177 -0.34 -5.32 8.27
N ARG A 178 0.36 -4.52 9.10
CA ARG A 178 -0.23 -3.33 9.72
C ARG A 178 -0.57 -2.23 8.71
N ILE A 179 -0.06 -2.33 7.47
CA ILE A 179 -0.41 -1.40 6.39
C ILE A 179 -1.92 -1.37 6.13
N HIS A 180 -2.61 -2.48 6.35
CA HIS A 180 -4.06 -2.54 6.16
C HIS A 180 -4.85 -1.68 7.15
N PHE A 181 -4.19 -1.17 8.20
CA PHE A 181 -4.76 -0.21 9.15
C PHE A 181 -4.22 1.22 8.94
N ALA A 182 -3.27 1.39 8.03
CA ALA A 182 -2.67 2.67 7.66
C ALA A 182 -3.20 3.21 6.32
N LEU A 183 -3.60 2.33 5.40
CA LEU A 183 -4.19 2.68 4.11
C LEU A 183 -5.69 2.96 4.27
N VAL A 184 -6.14 4.14 3.82
CA VAL A 184 -7.50 4.62 4.04
C VAL A 184 -8.29 4.64 2.73
N CYS A 185 -9.39 3.87 2.69
CA CYS A 185 -10.22 3.75 1.51
C CYS A 185 -11.45 4.69 1.48
N ALA A 186 -11.44 5.75 2.29
CA ALA A 186 -12.50 6.77 2.36
C ALA A 186 -13.89 6.26 2.80
N SER A 187 -14.02 5.07 3.37
CA SER A 187 -15.30 4.56 3.90
C SER A 187 -15.33 4.60 5.43
N ARG A 188 -16.52 4.56 6.03
CA ARG A 188 -16.68 4.50 7.49
C ARG A 188 -16.21 3.19 8.09
N GLY A 189 -16.26 2.10 7.32
CA GLY A 189 -15.75 0.80 7.73
C GLY A 189 -14.23 0.66 7.67
N CYS A 190 -13.54 1.66 7.10
CA CYS A 190 -12.09 1.72 6.96
C CYS A 190 -11.42 2.23 8.24
N PRO A 191 -10.15 1.89 8.48
CA PRO A 191 -9.34 2.59 9.45
C PRO A 191 -9.35 4.10 9.20
N SER A 192 -9.26 4.87 10.27
CA SER A 192 -9.30 6.34 10.17
C SER A 192 -8.03 6.90 9.59
N LEU A 193 -8.15 7.92 8.73
CA LEU A 193 -7.01 8.73 8.34
C LEU A 193 -6.39 9.37 9.57
N GLN A 194 -5.09 9.15 9.77
CA GLN A 194 -4.38 9.69 10.93
C GLN A 194 -4.18 11.20 10.79
N LYS A 195 -4.16 11.92 11.93
CA LYS A 195 -3.78 13.34 11.97
C LYS A 195 -2.29 13.57 11.78
N GLU A 196 -1.48 12.57 12.05
CA GLU A 196 -0.04 12.61 11.76
C GLU A 196 0.23 11.85 10.47
N VAL A 197 0.98 12.47 9.56
CA VAL A 197 1.48 11.80 8.36
C VAL A 197 2.53 10.76 8.74
N TYR A 198 2.66 9.71 7.96
CA TYR A 198 3.66 8.67 8.21
C TYR A 198 5.06 9.19 7.87
N VAL A 199 6.00 9.01 8.79
CA VAL A 199 7.41 9.41 8.62
C VAL A 199 8.32 8.26 9.00
N ALA A 200 9.46 8.14 8.32
CA ALA A 200 10.36 6.99 8.46
C ALA A 200 10.83 6.75 9.90
N GLU A 201 11.10 7.83 10.63
CA GLU A 201 11.66 7.80 12.00
C GLU A 201 10.66 7.27 13.03
N LYS A 202 9.36 7.36 12.75
CA LYS A 202 8.27 6.94 13.65
C LYS A 202 7.40 5.84 13.05
N LEU A 203 7.77 5.29 11.90
CA LEU A 203 6.88 4.45 11.10
C LEU A 203 6.35 3.25 11.87
N ASP A 204 7.22 2.55 12.60
CA ASP A 204 6.84 1.39 13.40
C ASP A 204 5.81 1.75 14.50
N GLU A 205 6.06 2.83 15.23
CA GLU A 205 5.15 3.34 16.26
C GLU A 205 3.79 3.79 15.66
N GLN A 206 3.83 4.44 14.49
CA GLN A 206 2.64 4.92 13.80
C GLN A 206 1.78 3.78 13.26
N LEU A 207 2.41 2.73 12.71
CA LEU A 207 1.71 1.52 12.26
C LEU A 207 1.10 0.76 13.44
N ASP A 208 1.82 0.65 14.54
CA ASP A 208 1.33 0.03 15.77
C ASP A 208 0.15 0.81 16.34
N PHE A 209 0.24 2.13 16.38
CA PHE A 209 -0.83 3.01 16.84
C PHE A 209 -2.09 2.87 15.99
N ALA A 210 -1.98 2.96 14.66
CA ALA A 210 -3.11 2.83 13.75
C ALA A 210 -3.79 1.45 13.89
N THR A 211 -2.99 0.39 14.05
CA THR A 211 -3.48 -0.98 14.26
C THR A 211 -4.26 -1.09 15.57
N ARG A 212 -3.71 -0.58 16.68
CA ARG A 212 -4.40 -0.59 17.99
C ARG A 212 -5.66 0.23 17.96
N GLN A 213 -5.60 1.43 17.39
CA GLN A 213 -6.76 2.32 17.28
C GLN A 213 -7.93 1.62 16.57
N PHE A 214 -7.67 0.99 15.43
CA PHE A 214 -8.70 0.30 14.67
C PHE A 214 -9.21 -0.97 15.37
N LEU A 215 -8.31 -1.79 15.93
CA LEU A 215 -8.69 -3.06 16.55
C LEU A 215 -9.40 -2.88 17.90
N GLN A 216 -9.16 -1.79 18.60
CA GLN A 216 -9.87 -1.44 19.83
C GLN A 216 -11.22 -0.76 19.59
N ASP A 217 -11.50 -0.34 18.36
CA ASP A 217 -12.81 0.22 18.03
C ASP A 217 -13.87 -0.89 17.97
N LYS A 218 -14.74 -0.89 18.99
CA LYS A 218 -15.81 -1.89 19.16
C LYS A 218 -16.88 -1.84 18.06
N ALA A 219 -16.93 -0.76 17.28
CA ALA A 219 -17.81 -0.68 16.13
C ALA A 219 -17.37 -1.67 15.01
N HIS A 220 -16.08 -1.94 14.91
CA HIS A 220 -15.49 -2.79 13.90
C HIS A 220 -15.07 -4.15 14.42
N ASN A 221 -14.53 -4.21 15.65
CA ASN A 221 -13.92 -5.40 16.23
C ASN A 221 -14.36 -5.57 17.69
N ARG A 222 -14.74 -6.77 18.11
CA ARG A 222 -15.13 -7.02 19.51
C ARG A 222 -15.04 -8.49 19.89
N ILE A 223 -14.84 -8.75 21.17
CA ILE A 223 -14.83 -10.08 21.77
C ILE A 223 -16.19 -10.31 22.44
N ASP A 224 -16.83 -11.45 22.10
CA ASP A 224 -18.03 -11.97 22.75
C ASP A 224 -17.61 -13.22 23.53
N HIS A 225 -17.39 -13.07 24.83
CA HIS A 225 -16.95 -14.15 25.70
C HIS A 225 -18.05 -15.19 25.94
N GLU A 226 -19.33 -14.77 26.00
CA GLU A 226 -20.47 -15.65 26.22
C GLU A 226 -20.72 -16.54 24.97
N GLY A 227 -20.76 -15.90 23.80
CA GLY A 227 -20.94 -16.61 22.52
C GLY A 227 -19.68 -17.26 21.98
N LYS A 228 -18.51 -17.10 22.64
CA LYS A 228 -17.21 -17.58 22.16
C LYS A 228 -16.93 -17.16 20.72
N LYS A 229 -17.15 -15.88 20.43
CA LYS A 229 -16.95 -15.28 19.10
C LYS A 229 -15.96 -14.13 19.17
N LEU A 230 -15.12 -14.05 18.15
CA LEU A 230 -14.27 -12.90 17.88
C LEU A 230 -14.81 -12.23 16.61
N PHE A 231 -15.44 -11.06 16.78
CA PHE A 231 -15.91 -10.27 15.66
C PHE A 231 -14.75 -9.43 15.15
N LEU A 232 -14.43 -9.56 13.86
CA LEU A 232 -13.38 -8.83 13.18
C LEU A 232 -13.94 -8.10 11.95
N SER A 233 -13.35 -6.98 11.59
CA SER A 233 -13.63 -6.30 10.33
C SER A 233 -13.39 -7.22 9.14
N LYS A 234 -14.10 -6.99 8.04
CA LYS A 234 -13.88 -7.69 6.77
C LYS A 234 -12.49 -7.51 6.18
N ILE A 235 -11.72 -6.53 6.61
CA ILE A 235 -10.31 -6.37 6.25
C ILE A 235 -9.54 -7.66 6.53
N PHE A 236 -9.79 -8.31 7.65
CA PHE A 236 -9.17 -9.60 7.97
C PHE A 236 -9.53 -10.72 6.99
N SER A 237 -10.74 -10.71 6.42
CA SER A 237 -11.14 -11.67 5.40
C SER A 237 -10.54 -11.38 4.03
N TRP A 238 -10.35 -10.09 3.69
CA TRP A 238 -9.83 -9.70 2.39
C TRP A 238 -8.32 -9.88 2.27
N TYR A 239 -7.61 -9.76 3.40
CA TYR A 239 -6.14 -9.80 3.47
C TYR A 239 -5.64 -10.89 4.42
N GLU A 240 -6.41 -12.00 4.55
CA GLU A 240 -6.10 -13.09 5.47
C GLU A 240 -4.68 -13.61 5.32
N ASP A 241 -4.24 -13.82 4.08
CA ASP A 241 -2.90 -14.31 3.78
C ASP A 241 -1.80 -13.41 4.32
N ASP A 242 -1.97 -12.07 4.25
CA ASP A 242 -0.97 -11.12 4.75
C ASP A 242 -0.83 -11.20 6.27
N PHE A 243 -1.94 -11.38 7.00
CA PHE A 243 -1.91 -11.52 8.46
C PHE A 243 -1.30 -12.85 8.90
N LEU A 244 -1.57 -13.93 8.17
CA LEU A 244 -1.05 -15.26 8.46
C LEU A 244 0.43 -15.43 8.17
N LEU A 245 1.08 -14.49 7.47
CA LEU A 245 2.55 -14.44 7.36
C LEU A 245 3.23 -14.09 8.70
N PHE A 246 2.51 -13.49 9.65
CA PHE A 246 3.06 -12.95 10.91
C PHE A 246 2.43 -13.51 12.18
N SER A 247 1.46 -14.38 12.04
CA SER A 247 0.75 -14.99 13.18
C SER A 247 0.19 -16.35 12.77
N ASP A 248 0.12 -17.27 13.71
CA ASP A 248 -0.42 -18.60 13.46
C ASP A 248 -1.94 -18.59 13.21
N SER A 249 -2.61 -17.47 13.55
CA SER A 249 -4.03 -17.29 13.31
C SER A 249 -4.44 -15.81 13.29
N LEU A 250 -5.59 -15.49 12.68
CA LEU A 250 -6.18 -14.15 12.73
C LEU A 250 -6.51 -13.73 14.17
N GLN A 251 -6.91 -14.69 15.01
CA GLN A 251 -7.18 -14.47 16.43
C GLN A 251 -5.93 -13.98 17.15
N GLU A 252 -4.81 -14.65 16.92
CA GLU A 252 -3.54 -14.28 17.54
C GLU A 252 -3.12 -12.86 17.14
N PHE A 253 -3.14 -12.57 15.84
CA PHE A 253 -2.83 -11.21 15.36
C PHE A 253 -3.74 -10.17 15.99
N ALA A 254 -5.06 -10.35 15.91
CA ALA A 254 -6.03 -9.37 16.40
C ALA A 254 -5.94 -9.15 17.90
N LEU A 255 -5.83 -10.22 18.69
CA LEU A 255 -5.80 -10.16 20.15
C LEU A 255 -4.54 -9.50 20.69
N ARG A 256 -3.43 -9.52 19.96
CA ARG A 256 -2.21 -8.77 20.28
C ARG A 256 -2.47 -7.27 20.40
N TYR A 257 -3.39 -6.74 19.60
CA TYR A 257 -3.73 -5.31 19.54
C TYR A 257 -5.04 -4.94 20.21
N MET A 258 -5.99 -5.88 20.38
CA MET A 258 -7.28 -5.64 21.03
C MET A 258 -7.18 -5.61 22.57
N GLY A 259 -6.13 -6.17 23.14
CA GLY A 259 -5.98 -6.30 24.58
C GLY A 259 -5.66 -4.99 25.28
N ASP A 260 -6.20 -4.82 26.50
CA ASP A 260 -5.69 -3.86 27.46
C ASP A 260 -4.32 -4.35 27.95
N ASN A 261 -3.29 -3.50 27.86
CA ASN A 261 -1.95 -3.81 28.34
C ASN A 261 -1.89 -4.20 29.83
N SER A 262 -2.99 -4.00 30.59
CA SER A 262 -3.14 -4.39 31.99
C SER A 262 -3.40 -5.88 32.21
N LEU A 263 -3.84 -6.62 31.17
CA LEU A 263 -4.14 -8.04 31.28
C LEU A 263 -2.94 -8.87 30.77
N LYS A 264 -2.21 -9.48 31.70
CA LYS A 264 -1.23 -10.53 31.41
C LYS A 264 -1.96 -11.66 30.67
N SER A 265 -1.86 -11.67 29.34
CA SER A 265 -2.52 -12.62 28.42
C SER A 265 -4.06 -12.54 28.39
N PRO A 266 -4.66 -11.54 27.75
CA PRO A 266 -6.12 -11.51 27.56
C PRO A 266 -6.64 -12.53 26.55
N GLY A 267 -5.74 -13.24 25.90
CA GLY A 267 -6.07 -13.95 24.68
C GLY A 267 -6.16 -15.47 24.75
N ALA A 268 -5.59 -16.15 25.72
CA ALA A 268 -5.52 -17.62 25.65
C ALA A 268 -6.88 -18.30 25.47
N ALA A 269 -7.94 -17.80 26.08
CA ALA A 269 -9.29 -18.31 25.88
C ALA A 269 -9.90 -17.90 24.53
N ALA A 270 -9.64 -16.65 24.09
CA ALA A 270 -10.21 -16.12 22.86
C ALA A 270 -9.49 -16.59 21.58
N LEU A 271 -8.29 -17.18 21.70
CA LEU A 271 -7.60 -17.84 20.58
C LEU A 271 -8.43 -18.97 19.95
N ASN A 272 -9.31 -19.59 20.74
CA ASN A 272 -10.19 -20.68 20.26
C ASN A 272 -11.59 -20.18 19.88
N TYR A 273 -11.84 -18.86 19.89
CA TYR A 273 -13.15 -18.34 19.52
C TYR A 273 -13.33 -18.38 18.01
N ARG A 274 -14.58 -18.61 17.61
CA ARG A 274 -14.92 -18.54 16.17
C ARG A 274 -14.84 -17.12 15.68
N VAL A 275 -14.07 -16.87 14.61
CA VAL A 275 -14.04 -15.58 13.91
C VAL A 275 -15.38 -15.39 13.19
N VAL A 276 -15.95 -14.21 13.33
CA VAL A 276 -17.15 -13.73 12.64
C VAL A 276 -16.83 -12.38 12.05
N TYR A 277 -16.97 -12.22 10.75
CA TYR A 277 -16.70 -10.95 10.11
C TYR A 277 -17.88 -10.00 10.25
N SER A 278 -17.59 -8.78 10.76
CA SER A 278 -18.57 -7.70 10.88
C SER A 278 -18.97 -7.16 9.50
N ASP A 279 -20.17 -6.62 9.38
CA ASP A 279 -20.55 -5.90 8.15
C ASP A 279 -19.65 -4.70 7.94
N TYR A 280 -19.38 -4.39 6.67
CA TYR A 280 -18.52 -3.29 6.30
C TYR A 280 -19.33 -2.09 5.80
N ASP A 281 -19.19 -0.96 6.47
CA ASP A 281 -19.89 0.28 6.10
C ASP A 281 -19.14 1.01 4.97
N TRP A 282 -19.67 0.94 3.76
CA TRP A 282 -19.14 1.60 2.59
C TRP A 282 -19.55 3.07 2.44
N ALA A 283 -20.37 3.61 3.36
CA ALA A 283 -20.69 5.03 3.36
C ALA A 283 -19.40 5.86 3.46
N LEU A 284 -19.35 6.97 2.73
CA LEU A 284 -18.22 7.89 2.77
C LEU A 284 -17.99 8.38 4.20
N ASN A 285 -16.72 8.43 4.63
CA ASN A 285 -16.31 8.95 5.93
C ASN A 285 -16.31 10.49 6.00
N ASP A 286 -17.22 11.11 5.24
CA ASP A 286 -17.38 12.57 5.16
C ASP A 286 -17.97 13.14 6.44
N VAL A 287 -17.36 14.21 6.94
CA VAL A 287 -17.86 15.01 8.06
C VAL A 287 -18.41 16.31 7.49
N GLN A 288 -19.73 16.37 7.42
CA GLN A 288 -20.44 17.61 7.08
C GLN A 288 -20.61 18.46 8.34
N GLN A 289 -19.97 19.59 8.39
CA GLN A 289 -20.23 20.63 9.40
C GLN A 289 -21.14 21.70 8.83
#